data_2d277bee148e589ce148c3ee6abff221
#
_entry.id   2d277bee148e589ce148c3ee6abff221
#
_cell.length_a   1.000
_cell.length_b   1.000
_cell.length_c   1.000
_cell.angle_alpha   90.00
_cell.angle_beta   90.00
_cell.angle_gamma   90.00
#
_symmetry.space_group_name_H-M   'P 1'
#
loop_
_entity.id
_entity.type
_entity.pdbx_description
1 polymer ?
#
loop_
_entity_poly.entity_id
_entity_poly.type
_entity_poly.pdbx_seq_one_letter_code
_entity_poly.pdbx_strand_id
1 'polypeptide(L)'
;LTWQNDAGLTFTRRISVDEDYMFSVTQSVTNSGGAAVSLAPYGILARHGEPENLKNFFILHEGVIAMADGTLTEMSYGDVADLEVDPTEGARAEVMRVAENGWIGFTDHYWMTTLIPSSGSPFKAAAKYDERRGIYQTEAVLPTETLAPGETAEVSTQLFAGAKEWEAIREYQRRGVDRFIDSIDWGWFFFLTKPIFAVLH
;
A
#
# COMPACT_ATOMS: atom_id res chain seq x y z
N LEU A 1 -11.01 6.93 -15.93
CA LEU A 1 -12.23 7.24 -15.20
C LEU A 1 -12.27 8.71 -14.88
N THR A 2 -13.40 9.37 -15.15
CA THR A 2 -13.57 10.80 -14.83
C THR A 2 -14.91 10.98 -14.13
N TRP A 3 -14.94 11.82 -13.10
CA TRP A 3 -16.13 12.21 -12.35
C TRP A 3 -16.06 13.68 -11.94
N GLN A 4 -17.18 14.36 -11.95
CA GLN A 4 -17.31 15.75 -11.53
C GLN A 4 -18.37 15.87 -10.44
N ASN A 5 -18.08 16.67 -9.40
CA ASN A 5 -19.05 16.98 -8.38
C ASN A 5 -19.73 18.35 -8.61
N ASP A 6 -20.78 18.63 -7.83
CA ASP A 6 -21.54 19.89 -7.94
C ASP A 6 -20.75 21.13 -7.49
N ALA A 7 -19.62 20.96 -6.81
CA ALA A 7 -18.73 22.04 -6.38
C ALA A 7 -17.73 22.48 -7.46
N GLY A 8 -17.79 21.89 -8.66
CA GLY A 8 -16.89 22.18 -9.77
C GLY A 8 -15.52 21.48 -9.70
N LEU A 9 -15.41 20.42 -8.93
CA LEU A 9 -14.21 19.60 -8.91
C LEU A 9 -14.33 18.46 -9.91
N THR A 10 -13.36 18.34 -10.81
CA THR A 10 -13.25 17.24 -11.75
C THR A 10 -12.14 16.29 -11.31
N PHE A 11 -12.50 15.07 -10.98
CA PHE A 11 -11.59 14.00 -10.60
C PHE A 11 -11.33 13.10 -11.80
N THR A 12 -10.05 12.86 -12.09
CA THR A 12 -9.67 11.91 -13.14
C THR A 12 -8.74 10.86 -12.55
N ARG A 13 -9.00 9.59 -12.85
CA ARG A 13 -8.13 8.47 -12.50
C ARG A 13 -7.74 7.72 -13.77
N ARG A 14 -6.44 7.66 -14.03
CA ARG A 14 -5.84 6.86 -15.10
C ARG A 14 -5.17 5.65 -14.45
N ILE A 15 -5.45 4.46 -14.97
CA ILE A 15 -4.89 3.21 -14.49
C ILE A 15 -4.27 2.51 -15.69
N SER A 16 -3.02 2.09 -15.56
CA SER A 16 -2.33 1.20 -16.49
C SER A 16 -1.73 0.04 -15.71
N VAL A 17 -1.48 -1.08 -16.36
CA VAL A 17 -0.83 -2.26 -15.78
C VAL A 17 0.26 -2.71 -16.73
N ASP A 18 1.39 -3.13 -16.18
CA ASP A 18 2.46 -3.76 -16.93
C ASP A 18 2.31 -5.29 -17.01
N GLU A 19 3.31 -5.97 -17.56
CA GLU A 19 3.27 -7.43 -17.78
C GLU A 19 3.46 -8.23 -16.48
N ASP A 20 4.03 -7.61 -15.43
CA ASP A 20 4.41 -8.26 -14.17
C ASP A 20 3.54 -7.81 -12.98
N TYR A 21 2.27 -7.41 -13.25
CA TYR A 21 1.26 -7.08 -12.23
C TYR A 21 1.44 -5.76 -11.47
N MET A 22 2.30 -4.83 -11.95
CA MET A 22 2.36 -3.49 -11.40
C MET A 22 1.36 -2.57 -12.09
N PHE A 23 0.45 -2.02 -11.31
CA PHE A 23 -0.48 -1.00 -11.76
C PHE A 23 0.10 0.38 -11.45
N SER A 24 0.07 1.27 -12.43
CA SER A 24 0.32 2.70 -12.23
C SER A 24 -1.01 3.41 -12.15
N VAL A 25 -1.24 4.14 -11.06
CA VAL A 25 -2.48 4.86 -10.78
C VAL A 25 -2.16 6.34 -10.69
N THR A 26 -2.58 7.11 -11.68
CA THR A 26 -2.51 8.58 -11.67
C THR A 26 -3.87 9.13 -11.28
N GLN A 27 -3.91 9.95 -10.24
CA GLN A 27 -5.08 10.67 -9.78
C GLN A 27 -4.86 12.16 -9.98
N SER A 28 -5.79 12.83 -10.66
CA SER A 28 -5.75 14.28 -10.80
C SER A 28 -7.09 14.90 -10.42
N VAL A 29 -7.01 16.11 -9.87
CA VAL A 29 -8.19 16.92 -9.52
C VAL A 29 -8.00 18.30 -10.09
N THR A 30 -8.98 18.77 -10.86
CA THR A 30 -9.06 20.14 -11.37
C THR A 30 -10.15 20.88 -10.60
N ASN A 31 -9.79 22.02 -10.03
CA ASN A 31 -10.75 22.89 -9.33
C ASN A 31 -11.26 23.97 -10.27
N SER A 32 -12.43 23.75 -10.87
CA SER A 32 -13.16 24.74 -11.69
C SER A 32 -14.20 25.53 -10.86
N GLY A 33 -14.23 25.32 -9.53
CA GLY A 33 -15.11 26.04 -8.61
C GLY A 33 -14.60 27.45 -8.26
N GLY A 34 -15.38 28.18 -7.45
CA GLY A 34 -15.06 29.55 -7.05
C GLY A 34 -14.26 29.69 -5.75
N ALA A 35 -13.95 28.61 -5.04
CA ALA A 35 -13.25 28.60 -3.76
C ALA A 35 -12.08 27.62 -3.76
N ALA A 36 -11.06 27.90 -2.95
CA ALA A 36 -9.97 26.95 -2.72
C ALA A 36 -10.48 25.72 -1.96
N VAL A 37 -9.92 24.55 -2.29
CA VAL A 37 -10.26 23.28 -1.65
C VAL A 37 -8.98 22.57 -1.19
N SER A 38 -9.07 21.86 -0.07
CA SER A 38 -7.96 21.07 0.47
C SER A 38 -8.30 19.59 0.35
N LEU A 39 -7.42 18.82 -0.31
CA LEU A 39 -7.62 17.41 -0.63
C LEU A 39 -6.37 16.61 -0.29
N ALA A 40 -6.56 15.38 0.18
CA ALA A 40 -5.49 14.42 0.40
C ALA A 40 -5.69 13.21 -0.54
N PRO A 41 -4.74 12.93 -1.44
CA PRO A 41 -4.79 11.70 -2.23
C PRO A 41 -4.60 10.48 -1.33
N TYR A 42 -5.32 9.39 -1.60
CA TYR A 42 -5.18 8.17 -0.84
C TYR A 42 -5.44 6.91 -1.68
N GLY A 43 -4.89 5.80 -1.22
CA GLY A 43 -5.19 4.45 -1.68
C GLY A 43 -5.59 3.56 -0.51
N ILE A 44 -6.49 2.61 -0.78
CA ILE A 44 -6.99 1.65 0.20
C ILE A 44 -6.98 0.26 -0.42
N LEU A 45 -6.51 -0.73 0.35
CA LEU A 45 -6.74 -2.14 0.10
C LEU A 45 -7.64 -2.67 1.21
N ALA A 46 -8.71 -3.35 0.84
CA ALA A 46 -9.65 -3.93 1.78
C ALA A 46 -9.78 -5.44 1.56
N ARG A 47 -9.64 -6.19 2.63
CA ARG A 47 -9.84 -7.63 2.66
C ARG A 47 -11.03 -7.98 3.55
N HIS A 48 -11.98 -8.70 3.01
CA HIS A 48 -13.17 -9.16 3.73
C HIS A 48 -12.90 -10.53 4.35
N GLY A 49 -12.78 -10.56 5.68
CA GLY A 49 -12.47 -11.76 6.45
C GLY A 49 -11.02 -12.25 6.28
N GLU A 50 -10.71 -13.27 7.04
CA GLU A 50 -9.43 -13.97 6.95
C GLU A 50 -9.42 -14.96 5.77
N PRO A 51 -8.22 -15.35 5.25
CA PRO A 51 -8.12 -16.43 4.28
C PRO A 51 -8.67 -17.74 4.87
N GLU A 52 -9.51 -18.46 4.12
CA GLU A 52 -10.08 -19.76 4.56
C GLU A 52 -9.02 -20.83 4.87
N ASN A 53 -7.85 -20.70 4.32
CA ASN A 53 -6.74 -21.65 4.43
C ASN A 53 -5.53 -21.05 5.15
N LEU A 54 -5.75 -20.14 6.12
CA LEU A 54 -4.67 -19.69 7.00
C LEU A 54 -4.01 -20.93 7.61
N LYS A 55 -2.89 -21.31 7.01
CA LYS A 55 -1.99 -22.25 7.64
C LYS A 55 -1.14 -21.40 8.56
N ASN A 56 -1.43 -21.41 9.86
CA ASN A 56 -0.51 -20.93 10.90
C ASN A 56 0.79 -21.76 10.85
N PHE A 57 1.44 -21.74 9.72
CA PHE A 57 2.70 -22.42 9.51
C PHE A 57 3.79 -21.42 9.93
N PHE A 58 4.57 -21.77 10.92
CA PHE A 58 5.66 -21.00 11.52
C PHE A 58 6.71 -20.45 10.52
N ILE A 59 6.54 -20.63 9.23
CA ILE A 59 7.57 -20.37 8.21
C ILE A 59 7.17 -19.27 7.24
N LEU A 60 5.89 -18.90 7.11
CA LEU A 60 5.41 -17.93 6.13
C LEU A 60 4.49 -16.91 6.80
N HIS A 61 4.82 -15.63 6.65
CA HIS A 61 3.96 -14.55 7.10
C HIS A 61 2.76 -14.37 6.17
N GLU A 62 1.55 -14.35 6.75
CA GLU A 62 0.29 -14.02 6.07
C GLU A 62 -0.40 -12.92 6.87
N GLY A 63 -0.67 -11.78 6.25
CA GLY A 63 -1.26 -10.63 6.92
C GLY A 63 -0.85 -9.31 6.29
N VAL A 64 -0.75 -8.28 7.12
CA VAL A 64 -0.25 -6.96 6.74
C VAL A 64 1.27 -6.99 6.66
N ILE A 65 1.80 -6.38 5.61
CA ILE A 65 3.23 -6.13 5.44
C ILE A 65 3.45 -4.67 5.05
N ALA A 66 4.41 -4.03 5.67
CA ALA A 66 4.73 -2.62 5.39
C ALA A 66 6.23 -2.36 5.47
N MET A 67 6.70 -1.47 4.62
CA MET A 67 8.03 -0.88 4.67
C MET A 67 7.90 0.60 4.95
N ALA A 68 8.57 1.08 5.99
CA ALA A 68 8.60 2.48 6.35
C ALA A 68 10.05 2.92 6.59
N ASP A 69 10.61 3.69 5.66
CA ASP A 69 11.98 4.24 5.73
C ASP A 69 13.03 3.19 6.12
N GLY A 70 12.95 2.02 5.47
CA GLY A 70 13.86 0.89 5.69
C GLY A 70 13.52 -0.03 6.86
N THR A 71 12.43 0.21 7.57
CA THR A 71 11.91 -0.67 8.63
C THR A 71 10.77 -1.54 8.09
N LEU A 72 10.96 -2.85 8.10
CA LEU A 72 9.93 -3.82 7.75
C LEU A 72 9.04 -4.08 8.97
N THR A 73 7.73 -4.02 8.77
CA THR A 73 6.71 -4.37 9.76
C THR A 73 5.81 -5.46 9.19
N GLU A 74 5.61 -6.51 9.96
CA GLU A 74 4.76 -7.64 9.63
C GLU A 74 3.77 -7.84 10.77
N MET A 75 2.47 -7.94 10.44
CA MET A 75 1.38 -8.18 11.40
C MET A 75 0.46 -9.25 10.83
N SER A 76 0.30 -10.35 11.55
CA SER A 76 -0.70 -11.36 11.18
C SER A 76 -2.13 -10.77 11.23
N TYR A 77 -3.09 -11.43 10.61
CA TYR A 77 -4.49 -11.00 10.72
C TYR A 77 -4.97 -10.94 12.18
N GLY A 78 -4.52 -11.89 13.03
CA GLY A 78 -4.80 -11.88 14.46
C GLY A 78 -4.19 -10.65 15.15
N ASP A 79 -2.93 -10.32 14.89
CA ASP A 79 -2.27 -9.14 15.46
C ASP A 79 -3.03 -7.86 15.10
N VAL A 80 -3.48 -7.73 13.83
CA VAL A 80 -4.26 -6.55 13.40
C VAL A 80 -5.63 -6.50 14.05
N ALA A 81 -6.28 -7.65 14.28
CA ALA A 81 -7.56 -7.72 14.98
C ALA A 81 -7.44 -7.39 16.47
N ASP A 82 -6.27 -7.61 17.06
CA ASP A 82 -5.99 -7.36 18.49
C ASP A 82 -5.42 -5.96 18.77
N LEU A 83 -5.20 -5.13 17.74
CA LEU A 83 -4.73 -3.75 17.90
C LEU A 83 -5.66 -2.93 18.79
N GLU A 84 -5.11 -1.94 19.47
CA GLU A 84 -5.90 -0.95 20.20
C GLU A 84 -6.72 -0.07 19.25
N VAL A 85 -7.84 0.45 19.74
CA VAL A 85 -8.66 1.40 18.98
C VAL A 85 -7.97 2.75 18.92
N ASP A 86 -7.59 3.16 17.70
CA ASP A 86 -7.10 4.53 17.46
C ASP A 86 -8.29 5.48 17.29
N PRO A 87 -8.41 6.51 18.15
CA PRO A 87 -9.54 7.44 18.08
C PRO A 87 -9.53 8.32 16.82
N THR A 88 -8.37 8.53 16.20
CA THR A 88 -8.23 9.31 14.96
C THR A 88 -8.70 8.51 13.74
N GLU A 89 -8.37 7.22 13.74
CA GLU A 89 -8.74 6.30 12.67
C GLU A 89 -10.14 5.72 12.84
N GLY A 90 -10.72 5.80 14.06
CA GLY A 90 -12.06 5.30 14.39
C GLY A 90 -12.19 3.77 14.32
N ALA A 91 -11.07 3.06 14.34
CA ALA A 91 -10.98 1.60 14.25
C ALA A 91 -9.75 1.11 15.04
N ARG A 92 -9.60 -0.20 15.19
CA ARG A 92 -8.34 -0.78 15.63
C ARG A 92 -7.30 -0.51 14.56
N ALA A 93 -6.20 0.15 14.92
CA ALA A 93 -5.24 0.60 13.92
C ALA A 93 -3.81 0.69 14.44
N GLU A 94 -2.86 0.37 13.56
CA GLU A 94 -1.45 0.73 13.67
C GLU A 94 -1.13 1.76 12.59
N VAL A 95 -0.61 2.92 13.00
CA VAL A 95 -0.30 4.04 12.12
C VAL A 95 1.20 4.25 12.02
N MET A 96 1.72 4.19 10.81
CA MET A 96 3.14 4.41 10.49
C MET A 96 3.28 5.70 9.68
N ARG A 97 4.25 6.53 10.03
CA ARG A 97 4.60 7.73 9.26
C ARG A 97 5.83 7.42 8.43
N VAL A 98 5.67 7.51 7.12
CA VAL A 98 6.77 7.33 6.16
C VAL A 98 7.25 8.70 5.73
N ALA A 99 8.55 8.96 5.86
CA ALA A 99 9.15 10.25 5.51
C ALA A 99 9.54 10.32 4.03
N GLU A 100 10.09 9.24 3.48
CA GLU A 100 10.64 9.23 2.12
C GLU A 100 10.27 8.01 1.31
N ASN A 101 10.44 6.80 1.88
CA ASN A 101 10.31 5.58 1.11
C ASN A 101 9.53 4.51 1.87
N GLY A 102 8.54 3.94 1.21
CA GLY A 102 7.80 2.86 1.81
C GLY A 102 6.64 2.37 0.95
N TRP A 103 6.03 1.32 1.46
CA TRP A 103 4.86 0.69 0.87
C TRP A 103 4.11 -0.07 1.96
N ILE A 104 2.82 -0.35 1.73
CA ILE A 104 1.97 -1.09 2.67
C ILE A 104 0.95 -1.93 1.93
N GLY A 105 0.64 -3.12 2.45
CA GLY A 105 -0.37 -3.97 1.85
C GLY A 105 -0.60 -5.26 2.61
N PHE A 106 -1.09 -6.25 1.87
CA PHE A 106 -1.32 -7.60 2.35
C PHE A 106 -0.45 -8.60 1.61
N THR A 107 0.07 -9.56 2.32
CA THR A 107 0.76 -10.73 1.78
C THR A 107 0.06 -12.00 2.24
N ASP A 108 -0.14 -12.92 1.33
CA ASP A 108 -0.59 -14.28 1.59
C ASP A 108 0.49 -15.25 1.07
N HIS A 109 0.24 -16.55 1.09
CA HIS A 109 1.24 -17.57 0.74
C HIS A 109 1.93 -17.31 -0.61
N TYR A 110 1.16 -17.04 -1.68
CA TYR A 110 1.69 -16.85 -3.04
C TYR A 110 1.39 -15.47 -3.63
N TRP A 111 0.46 -14.74 -3.04
CA TRP A 111 -0.08 -13.49 -3.58
C TRP A 111 0.24 -12.32 -2.67
N MET A 112 0.43 -11.18 -3.27
CA MET A 112 0.65 -9.94 -2.54
C MET A 112 -0.08 -8.80 -3.22
N THR A 113 -0.57 -7.86 -2.42
CA THR A 113 -1.15 -6.61 -2.90
C THR A 113 -0.63 -5.48 -2.06
N THR A 114 0.09 -4.52 -2.67
CA THR A 114 0.73 -3.41 -1.95
C THR A 114 0.51 -2.08 -2.63
N LEU A 115 0.21 -1.06 -1.83
CA LEU A 115 0.21 0.36 -2.22
C LEU A 115 1.63 0.89 -2.10
N ILE A 116 2.11 1.53 -3.15
CA ILE A 116 3.47 2.03 -3.27
C ILE A 116 3.40 3.50 -3.71
N PRO A 117 3.37 4.47 -2.78
CA PRO A 117 3.54 5.89 -3.11
C PRO A 117 4.88 6.17 -3.79
N SER A 118 4.97 7.27 -4.51
CA SER A 118 6.22 7.64 -5.19
C SER A 118 7.36 7.83 -4.19
N SER A 119 8.54 7.33 -4.54
CA SER A 119 9.77 7.52 -3.74
C SER A 119 10.04 9.00 -3.48
N GLY A 120 10.50 9.34 -2.29
CA GLY A 120 10.72 10.72 -1.85
C GLY A 120 9.45 11.46 -1.41
N SER A 121 8.29 10.78 -1.41
CA SER A 121 7.02 11.40 -1.00
C SER A 121 6.63 10.92 0.39
N PRO A 122 6.46 11.82 1.38
CA PRO A 122 5.97 11.43 2.70
C PRO A 122 4.51 10.97 2.62
N PHE A 123 4.14 10.00 3.45
CA PHE A 123 2.75 9.56 3.57
C PHE A 123 2.46 8.94 4.94
N LYS A 124 1.19 8.86 5.27
CA LYS A 124 0.70 8.07 6.41
C LYS A 124 0.30 6.70 5.88
N ALA A 125 0.90 5.65 6.40
CA ALA A 125 0.45 4.28 6.23
C ALA A 125 -0.36 3.86 7.46
N ALA A 126 -1.44 3.10 7.28
CA ALA A 126 -2.18 2.53 8.39
C ALA A 126 -2.69 1.12 8.06
N ALA A 127 -2.55 0.21 9.03
CA ALA A 127 -3.20 -1.07 9.05
C ALA A 127 -4.39 -0.99 10.00
N LYS A 128 -5.58 -1.43 9.56
CA LYS A 128 -6.84 -1.26 10.31
C LYS A 128 -7.67 -2.52 10.32
N TYR A 129 -8.48 -2.68 11.37
CA TYR A 129 -9.52 -3.69 11.43
C TYR A 129 -10.86 -3.07 11.84
N ASP A 130 -11.87 -3.21 10.98
CA ASP A 130 -13.26 -2.90 11.29
C ASP A 130 -13.95 -4.18 11.83
N GLU A 131 -14.01 -4.30 13.14
CA GLU A 131 -14.60 -5.44 13.84
C GLU A 131 -16.08 -5.67 13.46
N ARG A 132 -16.85 -4.59 13.22
CA ARG A 132 -18.27 -4.69 12.88
C ARG A 132 -18.53 -5.33 11.53
N ARG A 133 -17.59 -5.12 10.59
CA ARG A 133 -17.70 -5.60 9.21
C ARG A 133 -16.80 -6.80 8.94
N GLY A 134 -15.87 -7.13 9.85
CA GLY A 134 -14.85 -8.13 9.62
C GLY A 134 -13.92 -7.76 8.46
N ILE A 135 -13.57 -6.47 8.33
CA ILE A 135 -12.75 -5.99 7.21
C ILE A 135 -11.39 -5.57 7.73
N TYR A 136 -10.35 -6.16 7.16
CA TYR A 136 -8.97 -5.71 7.27
C TYR A 136 -8.70 -4.69 6.18
N GLN A 137 -8.01 -3.61 6.51
CA GLN A 137 -7.73 -2.54 5.58
C GLN A 137 -6.30 -2.05 5.75
N THR A 138 -5.60 -1.84 4.63
CA THR A 138 -4.37 -1.05 4.61
C THR A 138 -4.60 0.19 3.78
N GLU A 139 -4.02 1.30 4.20
CA GLU A 139 -4.15 2.56 3.49
C GLU A 139 -2.82 3.32 3.42
N ALA A 140 -2.66 4.08 2.35
CA ALA A 140 -1.62 5.09 2.20
C ALA A 140 -2.30 6.43 1.92
N VAL A 141 -2.08 7.42 2.79
CA VAL A 141 -2.65 8.76 2.68
C VAL A 141 -1.52 9.76 2.49
N LEU A 142 -1.51 10.45 1.37
CA LEU A 142 -0.51 11.46 1.04
C LEU A 142 -0.86 12.79 1.70
N PRO A 143 0.10 13.75 1.77
CA PRO A 143 -0.15 15.06 2.35
C PRO A 143 -1.31 15.79 1.70
N THR A 144 -1.99 16.59 2.50
CA THR A 144 -3.07 17.45 2.01
C THR A 144 -2.48 18.59 1.17
N GLU A 145 -3.05 18.78 -0.01
CA GLU A 145 -2.76 19.89 -0.90
C GLU A 145 -3.96 20.84 -0.99
N THR A 146 -3.70 22.13 -1.11
CA THR A 146 -4.74 23.15 -1.30
C THR A 146 -4.70 23.62 -2.74
N LEU A 147 -5.81 23.48 -3.46
CA LEU A 147 -5.98 23.90 -4.85
C LEU A 147 -6.81 25.16 -4.89
N ALA A 148 -6.25 26.25 -5.41
CA ALA A 148 -7.01 27.44 -5.72
C ALA A 148 -7.95 27.24 -6.93
N PRO A 149 -8.92 28.12 -7.15
CA PRO A 149 -9.72 28.12 -8.36
C PRO A 149 -8.87 28.14 -9.64
N GLY A 150 -9.15 27.23 -10.57
CA GLY A 150 -8.41 27.07 -11.82
C GLY A 150 -7.20 26.16 -11.74
N GLU A 151 -6.79 25.71 -10.55
CA GLU A 151 -5.63 24.83 -10.39
C GLU A 151 -5.97 23.35 -10.59
N THR A 152 -4.94 22.60 -10.96
CA THR A 152 -4.98 21.13 -11.07
C THR A 152 -3.83 20.55 -10.27
N ALA A 153 -4.10 19.60 -9.40
CA ALA A 153 -3.10 18.73 -8.79
C ALA A 153 -3.14 17.33 -9.39
N GLU A 154 -1.98 16.69 -9.46
CA GLU A 154 -1.86 15.33 -9.94
C GLU A 154 -0.85 14.56 -9.07
N VAL A 155 -1.20 13.33 -8.72
CA VAL A 155 -0.33 12.41 -8.01
C VAL A 155 -0.35 11.05 -8.69
N SER A 156 0.82 10.41 -8.74
CA SER A 156 0.96 9.04 -9.22
C SER A 156 1.41 8.13 -8.09
N THR A 157 0.74 6.98 -7.99
CA THR A 157 1.09 5.90 -7.06
C THR A 157 1.15 4.59 -7.84
N GLN A 158 1.84 3.61 -7.28
CA GLN A 158 1.84 2.25 -7.83
C GLN A 158 1.05 1.32 -6.91
N LEU A 159 0.50 0.28 -7.51
CA LEU A 159 -0.15 -0.82 -6.84
C LEU A 159 0.37 -2.12 -7.43
N PHE A 160 1.08 -2.89 -6.62
CA PHE A 160 1.37 -4.27 -6.99
C PHE A 160 0.20 -5.15 -6.58
N ALA A 161 -0.29 -6.00 -7.50
CA ALA A 161 -1.35 -6.96 -7.20
C ALA A 161 -1.13 -8.22 -8.03
N GLY A 162 -0.34 -9.16 -7.50
CA GLY A 162 0.08 -10.33 -8.26
C GLY A 162 0.75 -11.42 -7.43
N ALA A 163 1.29 -12.40 -8.15
CA ALA A 163 2.09 -13.47 -7.56
C ALA A 163 3.44 -12.93 -7.07
N LYS A 164 3.94 -13.48 -5.96
CA LYS A 164 5.27 -13.14 -5.42
C LYS A 164 6.39 -13.81 -6.22
N GLU A 165 6.53 -13.42 -7.48
CA GLU A 165 7.59 -13.91 -8.35
C GLU A 165 8.88 -13.16 -8.08
N TRP A 166 9.94 -13.89 -7.76
CA TRP A 166 11.25 -13.33 -7.40
C TRP A 166 11.79 -12.35 -8.44
N GLU A 167 11.73 -12.71 -9.72
CA GLU A 167 12.29 -11.89 -10.79
C GLU A 167 11.54 -10.58 -10.94
N ALA A 168 10.21 -10.62 -10.91
CA ALA A 168 9.35 -9.43 -10.99
C ALA A 168 9.60 -8.48 -9.80
N ILE A 169 9.58 -9.00 -8.58
CA ILE A 169 9.80 -8.20 -7.35
C ILE A 169 11.21 -7.60 -7.33
N ARG A 170 12.23 -8.35 -7.74
CA ARG A 170 13.59 -7.87 -7.85
C ARG A 170 13.72 -6.75 -8.89
N GLU A 171 13.04 -6.89 -10.03
CA GLU A 171 13.05 -5.87 -11.07
C GLU A 171 12.36 -4.57 -10.60
N TYR A 172 11.23 -4.66 -9.89
CA TYR A 172 10.59 -3.49 -9.31
C TYR A 172 11.45 -2.80 -8.27
N GLN A 173 12.19 -3.55 -7.46
CA GLN A 173 13.19 -2.95 -6.56
C GLN A 173 14.27 -2.19 -7.34
N ARG A 174 14.78 -2.73 -8.45
CA ARG A 174 15.75 -2.04 -9.32
C ARG A 174 15.17 -0.77 -9.95
N ARG A 175 13.87 -0.75 -10.21
CA ARG A 175 13.13 0.41 -10.74
C ARG A 175 12.80 1.46 -9.66
N GLY A 176 13.18 1.22 -8.41
CA GLY A 176 13.08 2.21 -7.33
C GLY A 176 12.06 1.93 -6.23
N VAL A 177 11.40 0.77 -6.22
CA VAL A 177 10.59 0.38 -5.07
C VAL A 177 11.50 -0.06 -3.94
N ASP A 178 11.57 0.74 -2.88
CA ASP A 178 12.53 0.53 -1.80
C ASP A 178 12.36 -0.82 -1.12
N ARG A 179 13.45 -1.60 -1.07
CA ARG A 179 13.54 -2.89 -0.38
C ARG A 179 12.38 -3.88 -0.71
N PHE A 180 11.86 -3.83 -1.93
CA PHE A 180 10.68 -4.63 -2.31
C PHE A 180 10.92 -6.14 -2.22
N ILE A 181 12.18 -6.59 -2.36
CA ILE A 181 12.58 -7.99 -2.13
C ILE A 181 12.28 -8.46 -0.69
N ASP A 182 12.27 -7.54 0.28
CA ASP A 182 11.97 -7.89 1.67
C ASP A 182 10.47 -8.20 1.88
N SER A 183 9.62 -8.00 0.88
CA SER A 183 8.23 -8.47 0.87
C SER A 183 8.09 -9.99 0.67
N ILE A 184 9.16 -10.65 0.23
CA ILE A 184 9.22 -12.12 0.13
C ILE A 184 9.72 -12.64 1.47
N ASP A 185 8.92 -13.49 2.10
CA ASP A 185 9.34 -14.18 3.31
C ASP A 185 10.40 -15.26 2.96
N TRP A 186 11.60 -15.02 3.43
CA TRP A 186 12.74 -15.92 3.23
C TRP A 186 12.84 -17.00 4.30
N GLY A 187 11.91 -17.00 5.26
CA GLY A 187 11.90 -17.90 6.40
C GLY A 187 13.07 -17.66 7.37
N TRP A 188 13.14 -18.49 8.39
CA TRP A 188 14.15 -18.39 9.46
C TRP A 188 15.61 -18.40 8.96
N PHE A 189 15.89 -19.06 7.84
CA PHE A 189 17.24 -19.16 7.27
C PHE A 189 17.53 -18.10 6.21
N PHE A 190 16.90 -16.91 6.29
CA PHE A 190 17.03 -15.83 5.30
C PHE A 190 18.48 -15.48 4.94
N PHE A 191 19.41 -15.55 5.90
CA PHE A 191 20.84 -15.29 5.70
C PHE A 191 21.52 -16.30 4.77
N LEU A 192 20.93 -17.48 4.63
CA LEU A 192 21.42 -18.55 3.74
C LEU A 192 20.59 -18.64 2.44
N THR A 193 19.27 -18.55 2.55
CA THR A 193 18.34 -18.71 1.42
C THR A 193 18.44 -17.56 0.44
N LYS A 194 18.49 -16.32 0.93
CA LYS A 194 18.57 -15.10 0.09
C LYS A 194 19.83 -15.08 -0.80
N PRO A 195 21.07 -15.32 -0.32
CA PRO A 195 22.25 -15.39 -1.17
C PRO A 195 22.25 -16.60 -2.13
N ILE A 196 21.73 -17.76 -1.71
CA ILE A 196 21.65 -18.94 -2.58
C ILE A 196 20.72 -18.66 -3.77
N PHE A 197 19.55 -18.09 -3.53
CA PHE A 197 18.64 -17.69 -4.61
C PHE A 197 19.28 -16.65 -5.55
N ALA A 198 20.00 -15.67 -5.02
CA ALA A 198 20.67 -14.66 -5.83
C ALA A 198 21.80 -15.22 -6.74
N VAL A 199 22.33 -16.40 -6.43
CA VAL A 199 23.38 -17.08 -7.22
C VAL A 199 22.78 -18.04 -8.24
N LEU A 200 21.60 -18.62 -7.96
CA LEU A 200 20.94 -19.61 -8.81
C LEU A 200 20.07 -18.97 -9.92
N HIS A 201 19.73 -17.71 -9.78
CA HIS A 201 18.98 -16.88 -10.74
C HIS A 201 19.78 -15.65 -11.17
#